data_069bdbe53492f6c3451a47eb52d5358e
#
_entry.id   069bdbe53492f6c3451a47eb52d5358e
#
_cell.length_a   1.000
_cell.length_b   1.000
_cell.length_c   1.000
_cell.angle_alpha   90.00
_cell.angle_beta   90.00
_cell.angle_gamma   90.00
#
_symmetry.space_group_name_H-M   'P 1'
#
loop_
_entity.id
_entity.type
_entity.pdbx_description
1 polymer ?
#
loop_
_entity_poly.entity_id
_entity_poly.type
_entity_poly.pdbx_seq_one_letter_code
_entity_poly.pdbx_strand_id
1 'polypeptide(L)'
;MKWNEIRYRKKGLPPGTMGWPLVGETSDFLKYGSEFMKTQRSKHGEVFKTHILGSPTIISMDPELNRYILYNESKGLVPGYPKAMVDILGTNISTVHGATHKHIRGSILSLLGPVAVKEKLFPNLLKCVKSFTADWDGKTIDIQEKAQEWSQQMAFFLAFKQIFESESRSIYDSFKPEFEKIVSGTLALPINIPGTSYHIGLQARSKVIKLSREIIKQRRSSSTIHRDMLGQMMSDETKYPLNDEEIISQIITILNSGYETVSKITMMSLKYLHGDLKALQELREEHFGILGRKEAGESITWEDYKSMSFTLGVILESLRLATVVNGVMRRTTSDLELNGYKFPKGWRIYIYTREVNYDPLLHPEPLKFNPWRWLDKKLESHKYNFLFGAGGRLCPGKELGLVMISLFLHCFVTQYRWEELEGEEMVKFPRIEVPNGLHLRISKY
;
A
#
# COMPACT_ATOMS: atom_id res chain seq x y z
N MET A 1 35.77 4.10 1.11
CA MET A 1 35.00 3.82 -0.12
C MET A 1 35.36 2.47 -0.77
N LYS A 2 36.62 2.13 -0.98
CA LYS A 2 36.97 0.91 -1.74
C LYS A 2 36.63 -0.46 -1.10
N TRP A 3 36.31 -0.53 0.20
CA TRP A 3 36.09 -1.80 0.90
C TRP A 3 34.88 -2.58 0.35
N ASN A 4 33.75 -1.94 0.19
CA ASN A 4 32.57 -2.58 -0.41
C ASN A 4 32.79 -2.93 -1.87
N GLU A 5 33.51 -2.09 -2.64
CA GLU A 5 33.85 -2.38 -4.04
C GLU A 5 34.72 -3.64 -4.14
N ILE A 6 35.67 -3.83 -3.24
CA ILE A 6 36.53 -5.04 -3.20
C ILE A 6 35.69 -6.25 -2.77
N ARG A 7 34.95 -6.14 -1.68
CA ARG A 7 34.14 -7.23 -1.10
C ARG A 7 33.12 -7.80 -2.09
N TYR A 8 32.49 -6.93 -2.87
CA TYR A 8 31.41 -7.32 -3.79
C TYR A 8 31.86 -7.33 -5.26
N ARG A 9 33.15 -7.31 -5.52
CA ARG A 9 33.69 -7.31 -6.88
C ARG A 9 33.37 -8.66 -7.55
N LYS A 10 32.62 -8.61 -8.67
CA LYS A 10 32.37 -9.75 -9.56
C LYS A 10 32.38 -9.26 -11.01
N LYS A 11 32.82 -10.13 -11.93
CA LYS A 11 32.80 -9.82 -13.37
C LYS A 11 31.35 -9.85 -13.89
N GLY A 12 31.00 -8.94 -14.78
CA GLY A 12 29.68 -8.87 -15.42
C GLY A 12 28.59 -8.19 -14.60
N LEU A 13 28.93 -7.55 -13.45
CA LEU A 13 27.98 -6.74 -12.69
C LEU A 13 27.57 -5.49 -13.48
N PRO A 14 26.33 -4.96 -13.24
CA PRO A 14 25.96 -3.63 -13.71
C PRO A 14 26.92 -2.54 -13.22
N PRO A 15 27.02 -1.40 -13.93
CA PRO A 15 27.75 -0.23 -13.47
C PRO A 15 27.20 0.27 -12.12
N GLY A 16 27.90 1.18 -11.44
CA GLY A 16 27.46 1.75 -10.19
C GLY A 16 28.50 1.67 -9.09
N THR A 17 28.18 2.19 -7.92
CA THR A 17 29.05 2.28 -6.75
C THR A 17 28.47 1.49 -5.57
N MET A 18 29.34 1.12 -4.63
CA MET A 18 28.92 0.37 -3.43
C MET A 18 29.01 1.20 -2.15
N GLY A 19 29.32 2.48 -2.28
CA GLY A 19 29.34 3.45 -1.18
C GLY A 19 30.29 3.13 -0.03
N TRP A 20 29.94 3.61 1.15
CA TRP A 20 30.74 3.48 2.37
C TRP A 20 30.76 2.06 2.94
N PRO A 21 31.81 1.65 3.69
CA PRO A 21 31.82 0.38 4.38
C PRO A 21 30.57 0.19 5.25
N LEU A 22 29.99 -1.00 5.25
CA LEU A 22 28.79 -1.43 5.99
C LEU A 22 27.50 -0.71 5.62
N VAL A 23 27.50 0.63 5.60
CA VAL A 23 26.31 1.47 5.36
C VAL A 23 25.97 1.57 3.88
N GLY A 24 26.98 1.53 3.00
CA GLY A 24 26.81 1.74 1.57
C GLY A 24 26.38 3.15 1.22
N GLU A 25 25.37 3.26 0.40
CA GLU A 25 24.73 4.51 -0.02
C GLU A 25 23.35 4.71 0.68
N THR A 26 23.10 3.97 1.78
CA THR A 26 21.80 3.98 2.49
C THR A 26 21.42 5.37 2.98
N SER A 27 22.37 6.17 3.48
CA SER A 27 22.12 7.53 3.97
C SER A 27 21.60 8.42 2.85
N ASP A 28 22.29 8.41 1.69
CA ASP A 28 21.92 9.23 0.54
C ASP A 28 20.59 8.77 -0.06
N PHE A 29 20.40 7.44 -0.14
CA PHE A 29 19.14 6.84 -0.58
C PHE A 29 17.96 7.27 0.29
N LEU A 30 18.07 7.23 1.61
CA LEU A 30 17.00 7.63 2.52
C LEU A 30 16.75 9.14 2.53
N LYS A 31 17.83 9.94 2.42
CA LYS A 31 17.75 11.40 2.47
C LYS A 31 17.22 12.01 1.17
N TYR A 32 17.72 11.55 0.02
CA TYR A 32 17.42 12.15 -1.28
C TYR A 32 16.43 11.37 -2.12
N GLY A 33 16.11 10.12 -1.74
CA GLY A 33 15.04 9.32 -2.33
C GLY A 33 15.05 9.27 -3.86
N SER A 34 14.03 9.84 -4.48
CA SER A 34 13.91 9.86 -5.94
C SER A 34 15.00 10.65 -6.64
N GLU A 35 15.58 11.65 -5.98
CA GLU A 35 16.67 12.43 -6.56
C GLU A 35 17.99 11.63 -6.58
N PHE A 36 18.24 10.84 -5.51
CA PHE A 36 19.31 9.84 -5.53
C PHE A 36 19.14 8.88 -6.73
N MET A 37 17.93 8.35 -6.93
CA MET A 37 17.65 7.45 -8.03
C MET A 37 17.89 8.08 -9.41
N LYS A 38 17.44 9.30 -9.63
CA LYS A 38 17.69 10.07 -10.88
C LYS A 38 19.17 10.30 -11.11
N THR A 39 19.89 10.69 -10.06
CA THR A 39 21.34 10.94 -10.14
C THR A 39 22.10 9.67 -10.48
N GLN A 40 21.76 8.54 -9.89
CA GLN A 40 22.39 7.26 -10.22
C GLN A 40 22.06 6.79 -11.63
N ARG A 41 20.79 6.94 -12.04
CA ARG A 41 20.35 6.64 -13.42
C ARG A 41 21.11 7.47 -14.47
N SER A 42 21.30 8.77 -14.23
CA SER A 42 22.03 9.65 -15.17
C SER A 42 23.50 9.25 -15.33
N LYS A 43 24.12 8.70 -14.28
CA LYS A 43 25.52 8.28 -14.27
C LYS A 43 25.73 6.87 -14.79
N HIS A 44 24.80 5.96 -14.56
CA HIS A 44 25.02 4.53 -14.70
C HIS A 44 23.99 3.84 -15.62
N GLY A 45 22.95 4.54 -16.07
CA GLY A 45 21.87 3.96 -16.86
C GLY A 45 20.75 3.38 -15.99
N GLU A 46 19.83 2.68 -16.63
CA GLU A 46 18.60 2.18 -15.99
C GLU A 46 18.82 0.97 -15.07
N VAL A 47 19.93 0.27 -15.20
CA VAL A 47 20.28 -0.88 -14.37
C VAL A 47 21.65 -0.64 -13.74
N PHE A 48 21.71 -0.51 -12.43
CA PHE A 48 22.96 -0.22 -11.72
C PHE A 48 23.05 -0.94 -10.37
N LYS A 49 24.29 -1.14 -9.89
CA LYS A 49 24.55 -1.70 -8.57
C LYS A 49 24.74 -0.61 -7.53
N THR A 50 24.36 -0.92 -6.30
CA THR A 50 24.58 -0.11 -5.10
C THR A 50 24.63 -1.02 -3.87
N HIS A 51 24.92 -0.44 -2.71
CA HIS A 51 24.74 -1.10 -1.42
C HIS A 51 23.80 -0.23 -0.55
N ILE A 52 22.57 -0.66 -0.38
CA ILE A 52 21.56 0.07 0.39
C ILE A 52 20.82 -0.86 1.35
N LEU A 53 20.35 -0.30 2.46
CA LEU A 53 19.57 -1.02 3.48
C LEU A 53 20.28 -2.31 3.95
N GLY A 54 21.60 -2.24 4.11
CA GLY A 54 22.43 -3.31 4.60
C GLY A 54 22.70 -4.47 3.63
N SER A 55 22.44 -4.30 2.33
CA SER A 55 22.63 -5.36 1.34
C SER A 55 23.14 -4.87 -0.01
N PRO A 56 24.01 -5.64 -0.69
CA PRO A 56 24.33 -5.38 -2.08
C PRO A 56 23.06 -5.49 -2.90
N THR A 57 22.76 -4.48 -3.69
CA THR A 57 21.50 -4.33 -4.40
C THR A 57 21.76 -3.94 -5.85
N ILE A 58 21.04 -4.57 -6.77
CA ILE A 58 20.91 -4.08 -8.14
C ILE A 58 19.57 -3.38 -8.24
N ILE A 59 19.59 -2.14 -8.72
CA ILE A 59 18.38 -1.36 -8.98
C ILE A 59 18.07 -1.45 -10.47
N SER A 60 16.83 -1.76 -10.78
CA SER A 60 16.33 -1.76 -12.15
C SER A 60 15.20 -0.73 -12.30
N MET A 61 15.37 0.17 -13.25
CA MET A 61 14.37 1.12 -13.75
C MET A 61 13.92 0.77 -15.17
N ASP A 62 14.56 -0.24 -15.79
CA ASP A 62 14.18 -0.75 -17.11
C ASP A 62 12.81 -1.46 -17.05
N PRO A 63 11.79 -0.99 -17.76
CA PRO A 63 10.44 -1.51 -17.65
C PRO A 63 10.30 -2.95 -18.16
N GLU A 64 11.08 -3.37 -19.17
CA GLU A 64 11.05 -4.75 -19.68
C GLU A 64 11.72 -5.70 -18.69
N LEU A 65 12.87 -5.34 -18.14
CA LEU A 65 13.54 -6.13 -17.11
C LEU A 65 12.67 -6.22 -15.84
N ASN A 66 12.06 -5.12 -15.44
CA ASN A 66 11.11 -5.08 -14.32
C ASN A 66 9.95 -6.03 -14.54
N ARG A 67 9.35 -5.99 -15.73
CA ARG A 67 8.29 -6.92 -16.11
C ARG A 67 8.76 -8.36 -16.07
N TYR A 68 9.91 -8.65 -16.67
CA TYR A 68 10.48 -10.00 -16.65
C TYR A 68 10.64 -10.53 -15.23
N ILE A 69 11.24 -9.76 -14.33
CA ILE A 69 11.48 -10.16 -12.94
C ILE A 69 10.17 -10.38 -12.17
N LEU A 70 9.16 -9.51 -12.38
CA LEU A 70 7.87 -9.60 -11.71
C LEU A 70 7.07 -10.85 -12.10
N TYR A 71 7.20 -11.31 -13.36
CA TYR A 71 6.48 -12.48 -13.86
C TYR A 71 7.24 -13.80 -13.68
N ASN A 72 8.55 -13.77 -13.39
CA ASN A 72 9.42 -14.95 -13.32
C ASN A 72 9.98 -15.24 -11.92
N GLU A 73 9.24 -14.92 -10.87
CA GLU A 73 9.70 -15.13 -9.48
C GLU A 73 10.16 -16.56 -9.19
N SER A 74 9.52 -17.57 -9.78
CA SER A 74 9.91 -18.98 -9.59
C SER A 74 11.27 -19.35 -10.23
N LYS A 75 11.86 -18.47 -11.03
CA LYS A 75 13.12 -18.70 -11.75
C LYS A 75 14.31 -18.09 -11.00
N GLY A 76 14.60 -18.58 -9.81
CA GLY A 76 15.74 -18.12 -9.03
C GLY A 76 15.54 -16.80 -8.28
N LEU A 77 14.29 -16.37 -8.10
CA LEU A 77 13.92 -15.12 -7.43
C LEU A 77 12.94 -15.38 -6.28
N VAL A 78 13.16 -14.72 -5.16
CA VAL A 78 12.27 -14.75 -3.99
C VAL A 78 12.07 -13.32 -3.44
N PRO A 79 11.12 -13.07 -2.54
CA PRO A 79 11.03 -11.78 -1.85
C PRO A 79 12.36 -11.37 -1.22
N GLY A 80 12.74 -10.11 -1.34
CA GLY A 80 14.04 -9.57 -0.90
C GLY A 80 13.93 -8.34 -0.01
N TYR A 81 12.87 -8.20 0.76
CA TYR A 81 12.64 -7.05 1.63
C TYR A 81 13.70 -6.89 2.73
N PRO A 82 13.92 -5.67 3.24
CA PRO A 82 14.84 -5.41 4.33
C PRO A 82 14.52 -6.23 5.58
N LYS A 83 15.55 -6.55 6.36
CA LYS A 83 15.42 -7.36 7.58
C LYS A 83 14.40 -6.78 8.56
N ALA A 84 14.42 -5.47 8.79
CA ALA A 84 13.46 -4.83 9.70
C ALA A 84 12.01 -5.08 9.29
N MET A 85 11.70 -4.98 8.00
CA MET A 85 10.36 -5.23 7.49
C MET A 85 9.95 -6.70 7.68
N VAL A 86 10.86 -7.65 7.40
CA VAL A 86 10.59 -9.09 7.55
C VAL A 86 10.38 -9.45 9.03
N ASP A 87 11.23 -8.95 9.91
CA ASP A 87 11.15 -9.26 11.35
C ASP A 87 9.88 -8.67 11.99
N ILE A 88 9.52 -7.44 11.61
CA ILE A 88 8.37 -6.75 12.20
C ILE A 88 7.04 -7.23 11.63
N LEU A 89 6.94 -7.48 10.33
CA LEU A 89 5.70 -7.99 9.73
C LEU A 89 5.55 -9.50 9.88
N GLY A 90 6.65 -10.24 10.08
CA GLY A 90 6.64 -11.69 10.25
C GLY A 90 6.40 -12.47 8.95
N THR A 91 5.99 -13.73 9.10
CA THR A 91 5.70 -14.65 7.99
C THR A 91 4.36 -14.32 7.36
N ASN A 92 4.35 -13.63 6.23
CA ASN A 92 3.14 -13.15 5.57
C ASN A 92 3.24 -13.24 4.05
N ILE A 93 2.17 -12.88 3.34
CA ILE A 93 2.09 -12.94 1.88
C ILE A 93 3.27 -12.24 1.17
N SER A 94 3.85 -11.17 1.75
CA SER A 94 4.96 -10.43 1.16
C SER A 94 6.32 -11.11 1.37
N THR A 95 6.47 -11.94 2.39
CA THR A 95 7.76 -12.54 2.79
C THR A 95 7.91 -14.00 2.37
N VAL A 96 6.80 -14.72 2.20
CA VAL A 96 6.80 -16.14 1.77
C VAL A 96 6.85 -16.29 0.25
N HIS A 97 7.21 -17.47 -0.22
CA HIS A 97 7.27 -17.81 -1.64
C HIS A 97 6.80 -19.25 -1.93
N GLY A 98 6.70 -19.64 -3.19
CA GLY A 98 6.36 -21.00 -3.61
C GLY A 98 4.96 -21.44 -3.18
N ALA A 99 4.82 -22.66 -2.68
CA ALA A 99 3.55 -23.25 -2.25
C ALA A 99 2.91 -22.48 -1.09
N THR A 100 3.71 -22.08 -0.09
CA THR A 100 3.25 -21.29 1.06
C THR A 100 2.64 -19.96 0.61
N HIS A 101 3.26 -19.26 -0.34
CA HIS A 101 2.69 -18.03 -0.89
C HIS A 101 1.34 -18.29 -1.57
N LYS A 102 1.23 -19.36 -2.38
CA LYS A 102 -0.03 -19.71 -3.06
C LYS A 102 -1.15 -19.99 -2.05
N HIS A 103 -0.82 -20.72 -0.98
CA HIS A 103 -1.76 -21.06 0.09
C HIS A 103 -2.27 -19.82 0.82
N ILE A 104 -1.36 -19.00 1.36
CA ILE A 104 -1.70 -17.76 2.07
C ILE A 104 -2.44 -16.78 1.14
N ARG A 105 -2.00 -16.65 -0.12
CA ARG A 105 -2.70 -15.82 -1.10
C ARG A 105 -4.12 -16.32 -1.37
N GLY A 106 -4.32 -17.63 -1.46
CA GLY A 106 -5.64 -18.24 -1.61
C GLY A 106 -6.57 -17.87 -0.45
N SER A 107 -6.10 -17.98 0.78
CA SER A 107 -6.83 -17.55 1.97
C SER A 107 -7.20 -16.06 1.92
N ILE A 108 -6.25 -15.18 1.61
CA ILE A 108 -6.53 -13.73 1.53
C ILE A 108 -7.54 -13.42 0.41
N LEU A 109 -7.43 -14.03 -0.76
CA LEU A 109 -8.36 -13.78 -1.87
C LEU A 109 -9.77 -14.32 -1.59
N SER A 110 -9.94 -15.35 -0.77
CA SER A 110 -11.26 -15.80 -0.33
C SER A 110 -11.96 -14.80 0.60
N LEU A 111 -11.18 -13.93 1.26
CA LEU A 111 -11.66 -12.91 2.20
C LEU A 111 -11.82 -11.52 1.57
N LEU A 112 -10.91 -11.14 0.68
CA LEU A 112 -10.77 -9.79 0.11
C LEU A 112 -10.86 -9.76 -1.42
N GLY A 113 -11.07 -10.89 -2.07
CA GLY A 113 -11.22 -10.94 -3.53
C GLY A 113 -12.53 -10.28 -4.00
N PRO A 114 -12.67 -10.03 -5.31
CA PRO A 114 -13.80 -9.26 -5.86
C PRO A 114 -15.18 -9.77 -5.45
N VAL A 115 -15.38 -11.09 -5.38
CA VAL A 115 -16.64 -11.70 -4.96
C VAL A 115 -16.94 -11.38 -3.49
N ALA A 116 -15.97 -11.57 -2.59
CA ALA A 116 -16.15 -11.26 -1.18
C ALA A 116 -16.39 -9.76 -0.94
N VAL A 117 -15.70 -8.90 -1.69
CA VAL A 117 -15.90 -7.44 -1.62
C VAL A 117 -17.32 -7.08 -2.04
N LYS A 118 -17.79 -7.59 -3.19
CA LYS A 118 -19.14 -7.33 -3.69
C LYS A 118 -20.21 -7.80 -2.71
N GLU A 119 -20.18 -9.08 -2.33
CA GLU A 119 -21.31 -9.73 -1.65
C GLU A 119 -21.31 -9.49 -0.13
N LYS A 120 -20.13 -9.39 0.49
CA LYS A 120 -20.01 -9.38 1.96
C LYS A 120 -19.60 -8.04 2.54
N LEU A 121 -18.74 -7.28 1.83
CA LEU A 121 -18.10 -6.11 2.41
C LEU A 121 -18.75 -4.80 1.98
N PHE A 122 -19.16 -4.65 0.74
CA PHE A 122 -19.62 -3.40 0.15
C PHE A 122 -20.71 -2.67 0.97
N PRO A 123 -21.83 -3.32 1.40
CA PRO A 123 -22.87 -2.62 2.16
C PRO A 123 -22.37 -2.08 3.50
N ASN A 124 -21.49 -2.83 4.14
CA ASN A 124 -20.91 -2.43 5.43
C ASN A 124 -19.91 -1.29 5.27
N LEU A 125 -19.06 -1.34 4.24
CA LEU A 125 -18.11 -0.26 3.92
C LEU A 125 -18.85 1.06 3.69
N LEU A 126 -19.92 1.04 2.92
CA LEU A 126 -20.72 2.25 2.66
C LEU A 126 -21.32 2.83 3.94
N LYS A 127 -21.88 1.98 4.83
CA LYS A 127 -22.41 2.43 6.12
C LYS A 127 -21.31 3.08 6.97
N CYS A 128 -20.13 2.47 7.01
CA CYS A 128 -18.99 2.98 7.77
C CYS A 128 -18.51 4.34 7.26
N VAL A 129 -18.37 4.51 5.95
CA VAL A 129 -17.97 5.79 5.34
C VAL A 129 -18.97 6.89 5.66
N LYS A 130 -20.27 6.62 5.48
CA LYS A 130 -21.34 7.60 5.80
C LYS A 130 -21.28 8.05 7.27
N SER A 131 -21.10 7.11 8.19
CA SER A 131 -20.97 7.43 9.62
C SER A 131 -19.71 8.23 9.93
N PHE A 132 -18.58 7.87 9.30
CA PHE A 132 -17.29 8.51 9.54
C PHE A 132 -17.25 9.97 9.07
N THR A 133 -17.88 10.26 7.94
CA THR A 133 -17.89 11.61 7.34
C THR A 133 -19.05 12.50 7.83
N ALA A 134 -19.99 11.99 8.62
CA ALA A 134 -21.26 12.68 8.93
C ALA A 134 -21.12 14.04 9.64
N ASP A 135 -20.07 14.21 10.43
CA ASP A 135 -19.91 15.35 11.36
C ASP A 135 -18.71 16.25 11.02
N TRP A 136 -18.50 16.55 9.74
CA TRP A 136 -17.36 17.37 9.30
C TRP A 136 -17.76 18.80 8.91
N ASP A 137 -19.06 19.12 8.88
CA ASP A 137 -19.56 20.44 8.51
C ASP A 137 -19.02 21.56 9.40
N GLY A 138 -18.60 22.64 8.78
CA GLY A 138 -18.07 23.82 9.48
C GLY A 138 -16.71 23.61 10.15
N LYS A 139 -16.08 22.43 10.02
CA LYS A 139 -14.81 22.10 10.67
C LYS A 139 -13.62 22.35 9.76
N THR A 140 -12.49 22.68 10.36
CA THR A 140 -11.17 22.53 9.76
C THR A 140 -10.61 21.17 10.22
N ILE A 141 -10.27 20.32 9.28
CA ILE A 141 -9.75 18.98 9.55
C ILE A 141 -8.36 18.78 8.90
N ASP A 142 -7.50 18.02 9.56
CA ASP A 142 -6.33 17.44 8.89
C ASP A 142 -6.76 16.19 8.13
N ILE A 143 -6.83 16.28 6.81
CA ILE A 143 -7.27 15.15 5.98
C ILE A 143 -6.23 14.01 5.96
N GLN A 144 -4.96 14.27 6.24
CA GLN A 144 -3.97 13.21 6.40
C GLN A 144 -4.31 12.33 7.61
N GLU A 145 -4.57 12.96 8.75
CA GLU A 145 -4.98 12.27 9.98
C GLU A 145 -6.32 11.55 9.78
N LYS A 146 -7.31 12.24 9.24
CA LYS A 146 -8.65 11.67 9.01
C LYS A 146 -8.66 10.51 8.03
N ALA A 147 -7.89 10.57 6.95
CA ALA A 147 -7.76 9.46 6.02
C ALA A 147 -7.05 8.27 6.64
N GLN A 148 -6.05 8.50 7.49
CA GLN A 148 -5.38 7.44 8.25
C GLN A 148 -6.33 6.79 9.26
N GLU A 149 -7.06 7.59 10.03
CA GLU A 149 -8.05 7.12 11.01
C GLU A 149 -9.12 6.28 10.32
N TRP A 150 -9.71 6.78 9.24
CA TRP A 150 -10.72 6.06 8.48
C TRP A 150 -10.21 4.74 7.91
N SER A 151 -9.08 4.78 7.24
CA SER A 151 -8.46 3.59 6.62
C SER A 151 -8.13 2.52 7.66
N GLN A 152 -7.64 2.91 8.82
CA GLN A 152 -7.33 2.02 9.92
C GLN A 152 -8.60 1.43 10.54
N GLN A 153 -9.63 2.25 10.79
CA GLN A 153 -10.92 1.77 11.27
C GLN A 153 -11.55 0.76 10.31
N MET A 154 -11.46 1.02 8.98
CA MET A 154 -11.96 0.09 7.97
C MET A 154 -11.20 -1.24 7.97
N ALA A 155 -9.87 -1.20 8.01
CA ALA A 155 -9.06 -2.41 8.04
C ALA A 155 -9.35 -3.24 9.31
N PHE A 156 -9.55 -2.57 10.43
CA PHE A 156 -9.92 -3.19 11.70
C PHE A 156 -11.34 -3.79 11.67
N PHE A 157 -12.30 -3.04 11.13
CA PHE A 157 -13.67 -3.53 10.93
C PHE A 157 -13.69 -4.79 10.05
N LEU A 158 -12.94 -4.79 8.95
CA LEU A 158 -12.84 -5.95 8.08
C LEU A 158 -12.25 -7.16 8.80
N ALA A 159 -11.21 -6.96 9.62
CA ALA A 159 -10.59 -8.03 10.37
C ALA A 159 -11.51 -8.63 11.44
N PHE A 160 -12.24 -7.80 12.17
CA PHE A 160 -12.94 -8.19 13.40
C PHE A 160 -14.44 -7.88 13.42
N LYS A 161 -15.00 -7.24 12.39
CA LYS A 161 -16.43 -6.85 12.24
C LYS A 161 -17.06 -6.15 13.45
N GLN A 162 -16.30 -5.43 14.24
CA GLN A 162 -16.69 -4.99 15.58
C GLN A 162 -16.53 -3.49 15.86
N ILE A 163 -16.48 -2.60 14.87
CA ILE A 163 -16.17 -1.17 15.13
C ILE A 163 -17.32 -0.40 15.84
N PHE A 164 -18.54 -0.91 15.83
CA PHE A 164 -19.71 -0.18 16.33
C PHE A 164 -20.28 -0.69 17.66
N GLU A 165 -19.69 -1.72 18.26
CA GLU A 165 -20.06 -2.21 19.59
C GLU A 165 -19.01 -1.73 20.61
N SER A 166 -19.43 -1.44 21.85
CA SER A 166 -18.56 -0.82 22.88
C SER A 166 -17.29 -1.60 23.21
N GLU A 167 -17.34 -2.93 23.20
CA GLU A 167 -16.17 -3.79 23.40
C GLU A 167 -15.15 -3.70 22.30
N SER A 168 -15.60 -3.48 21.07
CA SER A 168 -14.79 -3.38 19.87
C SER A 168 -13.95 -2.12 19.81
N ARG A 169 -14.47 -1.03 20.37
CA ARG A 169 -13.73 0.23 20.44
C ARG A 169 -12.53 0.10 21.36
N SER A 170 -12.68 -0.58 22.49
CA SER A 170 -11.58 -0.87 23.43
C SER A 170 -10.46 -1.68 22.77
N ILE A 171 -10.82 -2.67 21.96
CA ILE A 171 -9.83 -3.48 21.22
C ILE A 171 -9.12 -2.61 20.17
N TYR A 172 -9.84 -1.82 19.38
CA TYR A 172 -9.27 -0.89 18.41
C TYR A 172 -8.30 0.11 19.06
N ASP A 173 -8.72 0.74 20.17
CA ASP A 173 -7.92 1.71 20.90
C ASP A 173 -6.63 1.08 21.48
N SER A 174 -6.65 -0.22 21.77
CA SER A 174 -5.47 -0.98 22.22
C SER A 174 -4.50 -1.32 21.07
N PHE A 175 -5.01 -1.51 19.85
CA PHE A 175 -4.20 -1.84 18.67
C PHE A 175 -3.61 -0.61 17.99
N LYS A 176 -4.38 0.49 17.89
CA LYS A 176 -4.01 1.70 17.13
C LYS A 176 -2.59 2.19 17.42
N PRO A 177 -2.19 2.47 18.68
CA PRO A 177 -0.86 3.00 18.97
C PRO A 177 0.27 2.01 18.66
N GLU A 178 -0.01 0.72 18.69
CA GLU A 178 0.99 -0.29 18.39
C GLU A 178 1.21 -0.43 16.87
N PHE A 179 0.18 -0.21 16.03
CA PHE A 179 0.35 -0.21 14.58
C PHE A 179 1.21 0.94 14.07
N GLU A 180 1.09 2.14 14.63
CA GLU A 180 1.95 3.27 14.27
C GLU A 180 3.43 2.96 14.54
N LYS A 181 3.73 2.31 15.66
CA LYS A 181 5.08 1.85 16.02
C LYS A 181 5.58 0.74 15.06
N ILE A 182 4.71 -0.20 14.69
CA ILE A 182 5.01 -1.23 13.70
C ILE A 182 5.39 -0.59 12.37
N VAL A 183 4.57 0.33 11.86
CA VAL A 183 4.79 1.05 10.61
C VAL A 183 6.13 1.78 10.63
N SER A 184 6.43 2.55 11.68
CA SER A 184 7.70 3.26 11.83
C SER A 184 8.90 2.32 11.88
N GLY A 185 8.76 1.18 12.55
CA GLY A 185 9.84 0.19 12.68
C GLY A 185 10.19 -0.52 11.39
N THR A 186 9.23 -0.72 10.45
CA THR A 186 9.46 -1.48 9.21
C THR A 186 10.49 -0.83 8.28
N LEU A 187 10.67 0.48 8.31
CA LEU A 187 11.66 1.22 7.52
C LEU A 187 12.92 1.59 8.30
N ALA A 188 13.00 1.22 9.57
CA ALA A 188 14.16 1.51 10.41
C ALA A 188 15.36 0.61 10.05
N LEU A 189 16.57 1.05 10.42
CA LEU A 189 17.73 0.16 10.42
C LEU A 189 17.51 -0.95 11.48
N PRO A 190 17.86 -2.23 11.19
CA PRO A 190 17.60 -3.35 12.09
C PRO A 190 18.57 -3.39 13.28
N ILE A 191 18.61 -2.31 14.03
CA ILE A 191 19.43 -2.13 15.23
C ILE A 191 18.52 -2.26 16.44
N ASN A 192 18.62 -3.39 17.14
CA ASN A 192 17.77 -3.71 18.28
C ASN A 192 18.35 -3.16 19.59
N ILE A 193 18.31 -1.84 19.75
CA ILE A 193 18.74 -1.13 20.96
C ILE A 193 17.52 -0.35 21.51
N PRO A 194 17.29 -0.32 22.82
CA PRO A 194 16.21 0.47 23.42
C PRO A 194 16.20 1.91 22.91
N GLY A 195 15.01 2.40 22.54
CA GLY A 195 14.82 3.74 21.97
C GLY A 195 14.89 3.82 20.44
N THR A 196 15.40 2.80 19.73
CA THR A 196 15.36 2.78 18.26
C THR A 196 13.96 2.42 17.75
N SER A 197 13.57 2.98 16.60
CA SER A 197 12.26 2.66 15.97
C SER A 197 12.12 1.16 15.66
N TYR A 198 13.21 0.47 15.34
CA TYR A 198 13.18 -0.99 15.13
C TYR A 198 12.87 -1.75 16.43
N HIS A 199 13.52 -1.40 17.54
CA HIS A 199 13.25 -2.00 18.86
C HIS A 199 11.81 -1.76 19.30
N ILE A 200 11.33 -0.53 19.17
CA ILE A 200 9.95 -0.13 19.49
C ILE A 200 8.95 -0.91 18.62
N GLY A 201 9.23 -1.06 17.31
CA GLY A 201 8.41 -1.84 16.38
C GLY A 201 8.33 -3.33 16.74
N LEU A 202 9.43 -3.94 17.19
CA LEU A 202 9.44 -5.33 17.66
C LEU A 202 8.62 -5.52 18.95
N GLN A 203 8.71 -4.56 19.88
CA GLN A 203 7.90 -4.59 21.10
C GLN A 203 6.40 -4.43 20.76
N ALA A 204 6.08 -3.50 19.88
CA ALA A 204 4.71 -3.29 19.42
C ALA A 204 4.13 -4.56 18.74
N ARG A 205 4.93 -5.21 17.86
CA ARG A 205 4.55 -6.51 17.29
C ARG A 205 4.25 -7.55 18.35
N SER A 206 5.09 -7.66 19.36
CA SER A 206 4.88 -8.63 20.47
C SER A 206 3.58 -8.39 21.21
N LYS A 207 3.21 -7.13 21.45
CA LYS A 207 1.92 -6.76 22.06
C LYS A 207 0.73 -7.12 21.17
N VAL A 208 0.81 -6.79 19.87
CA VAL A 208 -0.24 -7.14 18.89
C VAL A 208 -0.44 -8.65 18.79
N ILE A 209 0.64 -9.44 18.80
CA ILE A 209 0.56 -10.91 18.84
C ILE A 209 -0.18 -11.38 20.09
N LYS A 210 0.17 -10.83 21.26
CA LYS A 210 -0.49 -11.20 22.53
C LYS A 210 -1.98 -10.90 22.48
N LEU A 211 -2.36 -9.69 22.10
CA LEU A 211 -3.77 -9.29 21.94
C LEU A 211 -4.53 -10.19 20.96
N SER A 212 -3.92 -10.48 19.81
CA SER A 212 -4.52 -11.36 18.79
C SER A 212 -4.74 -12.78 19.31
N ARG A 213 -3.78 -13.35 20.05
CA ARG A 213 -3.91 -14.68 20.67
C ARG A 213 -5.04 -14.73 21.70
N GLU A 214 -5.20 -13.66 22.49
CA GLU A 214 -6.30 -13.55 23.47
C GLU A 214 -7.65 -13.55 22.76
N ILE A 215 -7.80 -12.79 21.67
CA ILE A 215 -9.03 -12.76 20.86
C ILE A 215 -9.32 -14.13 20.24
N ILE A 216 -8.32 -14.77 19.62
CA ILE A 216 -8.46 -16.10 19.02
C ILE A 216 -8.91 -17.12 20.10
N LYS A 217 -8.28 -17.10 21.26
CA LYS A 217 -8.62 -17.99 22.38
C LYS A 217 -10.06 -17.76 22.86
N GLN A 218 -10.49 -16.52 23.05
CA GLN A 218 -11.85 -16.17 23.43
C GLN A 218 -12.87 -16.67 22.41
N ARG A 219 -12.60 -16.47 21.11
CA ARG A 219 -13.49 -16.92 20.04
C ARG A 219 -13.60 -18.44 19.96
N ARG A 220 -12.51 -19.19 20.18
CA ARG A 220 -12.55 -20.66 20.21
C ARG A 220 -13.33 -21.22 21.40
N SER A 221 -13.38 -20.49 22.52
CA SER A 221 -14.17 -20.88 23.70
C SER A 221 -15.62 -20.41 23.65
N SER A 222 -15.99 -19.57 22.68
CA SER A 222 -17.35 -19.06 22.49
C SER A 222 -18.16 -19.98 21.55
N SER A 223 -19.44 -20.15 21.86
CA SER A 223 -20.40 -20.80 20.95
C SER A 223 -20.91 -19.87 19.83
N THR A 224 -20.51 -18.61 19.85
CA THR A 224 -20.95 -17.61 18.87
C THR A 224 -20.26 -17.83 17.52
N ILE A 225 -21.03 -17.95 16.44
CA ILE A 225 -20.49 -18.01 15.09
C ILE A 225 -20.16 -16.59 14.63
N HIS A 226 -18.86 -16.29 14.51
CA HIS A 226 -18.38 -15.03 13.98
C HIS A 226 -18.25 -15.07 12.47
N ARG A 227 -19.00 -14.21 11.76
CA ARG A 227 -19.02 -14.12 10.28
C ARG A 227 -18.08 -13.03 9.73
N ASP A 228 -17.08 -12.66 10.49
CA ASP A 228 -16.03 -11.74 10.06
C ASP A 228 -14.82 -12.48 9.46
N MET A 229 -13.79 -11.73 9.07
CA MET A 229 -12.59 -12.28 8.46
C MET A 229 -11.84 -13.22 9.41
N LEU A 230 -11.71 -12.88 10.69
CA LEU A 230 -11.05 -13.75 11.67
C LEU A 230 -11.82 -15.06 11.83
N GLY A 231 -13.15 -15.01 11.95
CA GLY A 231 -14.00 -16.21 12.01
C GLY A 231 -13.84 -17.10 10.78
N GLN A 232 -13.74 -16.51 9.60
CA GLN A 232 -13.49 -17.27 8.36
C GLN A 232 -12.09 -17.89 8.32
N MET A 233 -11.04 -17.19 8.80
CA MET A 233 -9.68 -17.76 8.91
C MET A 233 -9.58 -18.90 9.94
N MET A 234 -10.42 -18.86 10.99
CA MET A 234 -10.47 -19.87 12.05
C MET A 234 -11.38 -21.08 11.70
N SER A 235 -12.15 -21.02 10.63
CA SER A 235 -13.08 -22.08 10.25
C SER A 235 -12.35 -23.29 9.68
N ASP A 236 -12.74 -24.48 10.14
CA ASP A 236 -12.21 -25.75 9.62
C ASP A 236 -12.74 -26.07 8.19
N GLU A 237 -13.79 -25.40 7.76
CA GLU A 237 -14.40 -25.56 6.43
C GLU A 237 -13.67 -24.76 5.33
N THR A 238 -12.63 -24.00 5.69
CA THR A 238 -11.90 -23.19 4.70
C THR A 238 -11.06 -24.07 3.77
N LYS A 239 -11.04 -23.73 2.48
CA LYS A 239 -10.15 -24.34 1.49
C LYS A 239 -8.66 -24.11 1.79
N TYR A 240 -8.35 -23.08 2.56
CA TYR A 240 -6.99 -22.65 2.88
C TYR A 240 -6.83 -22.50 4.40
N PRO A 241 -6.80 -23.62 5.15
CA PRO A 241 -6.68 -23.58 6.61
C PRO A 241 -5.35 -22.94 7.04
N LEU A 242 -5.41 -22.07 8.05
CA LEU A 242 -4.26 -21.38 8.61
C LEU A 242 -4.13 -21.76 10.09
N ASN A 243 -2.90 -21.93 10.56
CA ASN A 243 -2.63 -22.02 11.99
C ASN A 243 -2.68 -20.63 12.66
N ASP A 244 -2.72 -20.58 14.01
CA ASP A 244 -2.87 -19.34 14.75
C ASP A 244 -1.77 -18.30 14.45
N GLU A 245 -0.54 -18.74 14.26
CA GLU A 245 0.59 -17.84 13.93
C GLU A 245 0.44 -17.25 12.52
N GLU A 246 -0.05 -18.05 11.57
CA GLU A 246 -0.36 -17.58 10.23
C GLU A 246 -1.54 -16.61 10.25
N ILE A 247 -2.61 -16.90 11.01
CA ILE A 247 -3.76 -16.02 11.20
C ILE A 247 -3.29 -14.67 11.74
N ILE A 248 -2.52 -14.65 12.83
CA ILE A 248 -1.99 -13.43 13.43
C ILE A 248 -1.14 -12.64 12.45
N SER A 249 -0.27 -13.32 11.71
CA SER A 249 0.58 -12.66 10.71
C SER A 249 -0.23 -12.06 9.56
N GLN A 250 -1.33 -12.71 9.15
CA GLN A 250 -2.24 -12.13 8.15
C GLN A 250 -3.02 -10.93 8.70
N ILE A 251 -3.49 -10.97 9.95
CA ILE A 251 -4.12 -9.82 10.61
C ILE A 251 -3.17 -8.61 10.60
N ILE A 252 -1.93 -8.78 11.07
CA ILE A 252 -0.92 -7.72 11.07
C ILE A 252 -0.71 -7.17 9.66
N THR A 253 -0.61 -8.04 8.66
CA THR A 253 -0.37 -7.66 7.27
C THR A 253 -1.54 -6.88 6.68
N ILE A 254 -2.77 -7.33 6.89
CA ILE A 254 -3.99 -6.70 6.36
C ILE A 254 -4.17 -5.32 6.98
N LEU A 255 -4.03 -5.23 8.30
CA LEU A 255 -4.16 -3.96 9.03
C LEU A 255 -3.08 -2.96 8.58
N ASN A 256 -1.82 -3.41 8.46
CA ASN A 256 -0.73 -2.54 8.02
C ASN A 256 -0.89 -2.09 6.56
N SER A 257 -1.25 -3.00 5.65
CA SER A 257 -1.34 -2.70 4.22
C SER A 257 -2.54 -1.81 3.87
N GLY A 258 -3.68 -2.03 4.52
CA GLY A 258 -4.88 -1.22 4.34
C GLY A 258 -4.71 0.20 4.85
N TYR A 259 -4.07 0.34 6.01
CA TYR A 259 -3.85 1.62 6.65
C TYR A 259 -3.06 2.61 5.78
N GLU A 260 -1.90 2.23 5.28
CA GLU A 260 -0.98 3.18 4.65
C GLU A 260 -1.41 3.56 3.23
N THR A 261 -1.71 2.58 2.39
CA THR A 261 -1.95 2.85 0.97
C THR A 261 -3.27 3.57 0.73
N VAL A 262 -4.36 3.08 1.32
CA VAL A 262 -5.70 3.65 1.12
C VAL A 262 -5.76 5.08 1.65
N SER A 263 -5.21 5.33 2.85
CA SER A 263 -5.20 6.68 3.45
C SER A 263 -4.44 7.69 2.58
N LYS A 264 -3.25 7.32 2.12
CA LYS A 264 -2.43 8.22 1.30
C LYS A 264 -3.09 8.54 -0.04
N ILE A 265 -3.72 7.55 -0.70
CA ILE A 265 -4.40 7.79 -1.97
C ILE A 265 -5.69 8.60 -1.75
N THR A 266 -6.43 8.37 -0.69
CA THR A 266 -7.61 9.19 -0.35
C THR A 266 -7.21 10.66 -0.16
N MET A 267 -6.20 10.94 0.66
CA MET A 267 -5.65 12.27 0.86
C MET A 267 -5.19 12.92 -0.45
N MET A 268 -4.39 12.19 -1.25
CA MET A 268 -3.86 12.69 -2.50
C MET A 268 -4.92 12.94 -3.56
N SER A 269 -5.97 12.12 -3.61
CA SER A 269 -7.10 12.35 -4.51
C SER A 269 -7.79 13.69 -4.21
N LEU A 270 -8.04 14.00 -2.93
CA LEU A 270 -8.63 15.28 -2.55
C LEU A 270 -7.71 16.46 -2.85
N LYS A 271 -6.40 16.31 -2.60
CA LYS A 271 -5.41 17.34 -2.93
C LYS A 271 -5.35 17.64 -4.43
N TYR A 272 -5.27 16.61 -5.26
CA TYR A 272 -5.22 16.80 -6.72
C TYR A 272 -6.53 17.35 -7.27
N LEU A 273 -7.67 16.91 -6.76
CA LEU A 273 -8.98 17.42 -7.15
C LEU A 273 -9.16 18.90 -6.76
N HIS A 274 -8.64 19.32 -5.61
CA HIS A 274 -8.64 20.74 -5.24
C HIS A 274 -7.83 21.60 -6.21
N GLY A 275 -6.70 21.06 -6.68
CA GLY A 275 -5.84 21.73 -7.67
C GLY A 275 -6.35 21.69 -9.12
N ASP A 276 -7.40 20.92 -9.43
CA ASP A 276 -7.99 20.80 -10.77
C ASP A 276 -9.52 20.86 -10.70
N LEU A 277 -10.05 22.09 -10.80
CA LEU A 277 -11.49 22.36 -10.69
C LEU A 277 -12.31 21.65 -11.79
N LYS A 278 -11.73 21.42 -12.98
CA LYS A 278 -12.40 20.69 -14.06
C LYS A 278 -12.59 19.22 -13.68
N ALA A 279 -11.54 18.60 -13.16
CA ALA A 279 -11.62 17.21 -12.69
C ALA A 279 -12.59 17.08 -11.49
N LEU A 280 -12.59 18.05 -10.58
CA LEU A 280 -13.53 18.07 -9.46
C LEU A 280 -14.98 18.20 -9.94
N GLN A 281 -15.24 19.06 -10.91
CA GLN A 281 -16.57 19.21 -11.48
C GLN A 281 -17.05 17.92 -12.15
N GLU A 282 -16.24 17.32 -13.02
CA GLU A 282 -16.55 16.06 -13.70
C GLU A 282 -16.85 14.93 -12.68
N LEU A 283 -16.03 14.85 -11.61
CA LEU A 283 -16.25 13.88 -10.55
C LEU A 283 -17.60 14.11 -9.84
N ARG A 284 -17.93 15.36 -9.56
CA ARG A 284 -19.21 15.72 -8.94
C ARG A 284 -20.39 15.39 -9.86
N GLU A 285 -20.29 15.68 -11.14
CA GLU A 285 -21.32 15.34 -12.14
C GLU A 285 -21.58 13.84 -12.18
N GLU A 286 -20.53 13.00 -12.16
CA GLU A 286 -20.67 11.54 -12.06
C GLU A 286 -21.45 11.14 -10.80
N HIS A 287 -21.07 11.67 -9.63
CA HIS A 287 -21.67 11.28 -8.36
C HIS A 287 -23.07 11.84 -8.13
N PHE A 288 -23.33 13.08 -8.50
CA PHE A 288 -24.69 13.64 -8.45
C PHE A 288 -25.61 12.99 -9.50
N GLY A 289 -25.08 12.61 -10.67
CA GLY A 289 -25.81 11.82 -11.64
C GLY A 289 -26.21 10.43 -11.12
N ILE A 290 -25.39 9.81 -10.28
CA ILE A 290 -25.76 8.55 -9.58
C ILE A 290 -26.87 8.82 -8.57
N LEU A 291 -26.74 9.84 -7.73
CA LEU A 291 -27.78 10.21 -6.73
C LEU A 291 -29.10 10.60 -7.39
N GLY A 292 -29.06 11.33 -8.50
CA GLY A 292 -30.26 11.75 -9.23
C GLY A 292 -31.12 10.61 -9.81
N ARG A 293 -30.55 9.39 -9.86
CA ARG A 293 -31.29 8.18 -10.27
C ARG A 293 -31.85 7.39 -9.10
N LYS A 294 -31.64 7.86 -7.86
CA LYS A 294 -32.03 7.19 -6.63
C LYS A 294 -33.24 7.88 -6.00
N GLU A 295 -34.06 7.08 -5.33
CA GLU A 295 -35.09 7.61 -4.45
C GLU A 295 -34.45 8.21 -3.18
N ALA A 296 -35.19 9.08 -2.50
CA ALA A 296 -34.72 9.71 -1.26
C ALA A 296 -34.38 8.65 -0.20
N GLY A 297 -33.16 8.63 0.26
CA GLY A 297 -32.64 7.65 1.25
C GLY A 297 -32.15 6.33 0.68
N GLU A 298 -32.30 6.09 -0.62
CA GLU A 298 -31.76 4.90 -1.26
C GLU A 298 -30.22 4.92 -1.25
N SER A 299 -29.63 3.80 -0.91
CA SER A 299 -28.16 3.64 -0.92
C SER A 299 -27.64 3.27 -2.30
N ILE A 300 -26.40 3.69 -2.62
CA ILE A 300 -25.74 3.25 -3.83
C ILE A 300 -25.47 1.74 -3.79
N THR A 301 -25.54 1.12 -4.97
CA THR A 301 -25.39 -0.32 -5.19
C THR A 301 -23.98 -0.63 -5.72
N TRP A 302 -23.69 -1.92 -5.85
CA TRP A 302 -22.47 -2.37 -6.53
C TRP A 302 -22.42 -1.94 -8.00
N GLU A 303 -23.56 -1.94 -8.67
CA GLU A 303 -23.70 -1.51 -10.06
C GLU A 303 -23.41 -0.01 -10.20
N ASP A 304 -23.87 0.81 -9.25
CA ASP A 304 -23.52 2.23 -9.19
C ASP A 304 -22.01 2.41 -9.03
N TYR A 305 -21.35 1.68 -8.10
CA TYR A 305 -19.90 1.70 -7.98
C TYR A 305 -19.19 1.30 -9.29
N LYS A 306 -19.67 0.28 -9.98
CA LYS A 306 -19.09 -0.14 -11.27
C LYS A 306 -19.29 0.90 -12.39
N SER A 307 -20.24 1.81 -12.26
CA SER A 307 -20.46 2.91 -13.20
C SER A 307 -19.52 4.11 -12.96
N MET A 308 -18.83 4.18 -11.82
CA MET A 308 -17.93 5.29 -11.42
C MET A 308 -16.62 5.27 -12.23
N SER A 309 -16.70 5.47 -13.53
CA SER A 309 -15.54 5.39 -14.43
C SER A 309 -14.56 6.53 -14.22
N PHE A 310 -15.06 7.75 -14.02
CA PHE A 310 -14.20 8.91 -13.78
C PHE A 310 -13.57 8.86 -12.39
N THR A 311 -14.31 8.41 -11.39
CA THR A 311 -13.78 8.14 -10.04
C THR A 311 -12.60 7.16 -10.10
N LEU A 312 -12.73 6.07 -10.86
CA LEU A 312 -11.62 5.13 -11.07
C LEU A 312 -10.42 5.83 -11.71
N GLY A 313 -10.65 6.67 -12.72
CA GLY A 313 -9.62 7.50 -13.35
C GLY A 313 -8.90 8.41 -12.34
N VAL A 314 -9.64 9.09 -11.47
CA VAL A 314 -9.09 9.92 -10.37
C VAL A 314 -8.20 9.10 -9.45
N ILE A 315 -8.64 7.93 -9.03
CA ILE A 315 -7.88 7.05 -8.12
C ILE A 315 -6.60 6.53 -8.79
N LEU A 316 -6.69 6.05 -10.03
CA LEU A 316 -5.53 5.54 -10.76
C LEU A 316 -4.51 6.64 -11.05
N GLU A 317 -4.96 7.85 -11.41
CA GLU A 317 -4.08 8.99 -11.62
C GLU A 317 -3.43 9.46 -10.31
N SER A 318 -4.18 9.44 -9.22
CA SER A 318 -3.63 9.72 -7.88
C SER A 318 -2.58 8.69 -7.48
N LEU A 319 -2.81 7.39 -7.72
CA LEU A 319 -1.83 6.33 -7.52
C LEU A 319 -0.56 6.54 -8.34
N ARG A 320 -0.71 6.92 -9.61
CA ARG A 320 0.41 7.17 -10.53
C ARG A 320 1.28 8.33 -10.06
N LEU A 321 0.67 9.47 -9.75
CA LEU A 321 1.39 10.70 -9.36
C LEU A 321 1.93 10.63 -7.92
N ALA A 322 1.20 10.01 -7.03
CA ALA A 322 1.60 9.87 -5.64
C ALA A 322 2.75 8.87 -5.49
N THR A 323 2.79 7.81 -6.31
CA THR A 323 3.80 6.74 -6.22
C THR A 323 4.00 6.22 -4.79
N VAL A 324 2.90 5.88 -4.11
CA VAL A 324 2.92 5.41 -2.70
C VAL A 324 3.86 4.22 -2.53
N VAL A 325 3.91 3.34 -3.53
CA VAL A 325 4.88 2.23 -3.61
C VAL A 325 5.85 2.52 -4.76
N ASN A 326 7.06 2.99 -4.44
CA ASN A 326 8.08 3.33 -5.43
C ASN A 326 8.65 2.11 -6.17
N GLY A 327 8.50 0.91 -5.60
CA GLY A 327 8.98 -0.34 -6.19
C GLY A 327 8.91 -1.50 -5.20
N VAL A 328 9.28 -2.67 -5.68
CA VAL A 328 9.27 -3.90 -4.89
C VAL A 328 10.63 -4.59 -4.92
N MET A 329 10.89 -5.44 -3.95
CA MET A 329 12.21 -6.06 -3.80
C MET A 329 12.16 -7.57 -4.01
N ARG A 330 13.19 -8.07 -4.70
CA ARG A 330 13.47 -9.50 -4.85
C ARG A 330 14.88 -9.78 -4.38
N ARG A 331 15.20 -11.05 -4.19
CA ARG A 331 16.55 -11.58 -3.91
C ARG A 331 16.79 -12.79 -4.78
N THR A 332 17.99 -12.89 -5.34
CA THR A 332 18.41 -14.02 -6.13
C THR A 332 18.72 -15.23 -5.25
N THR A 333 18.30 -16.42 -5.65
CA THR A 333 18.64 -17.71 -5.00
C THR A 333 19.78 -18.44 -5.70
N SER A 334 20.11 -18.03 -6.92
CA SER A 334 21.23 -18.48 -7.74
C SER A 334 21.84 -17.29 -8.49
N ASP A 335 23.00 -17.47 -9.09
CA ASP A 335 23.51 -16.49 -10.06
C ASP A 335 22.59 -16.50 -11.28
N LEU A 336 22.17 -15.31 -11.71
CA LEU A 336 21.31 -15.11 -12.89
C LEU A 336 22.01 -14.19 -13.89
N GLU A 337 21.73 -14.38 -15.16
CA GLU A 337 22.11 -13.43 -16.23
C GLU A 337 20.85 -12.81 -16.81
N LEU A 338 20.70 -11.50 -16.65
CA LEU A 338 19.52 -10.74 -17.08
C LEU A 338 20.00 -9.46 -17.77
N ASN A 339 19.44 -9.16 -18.92
CA ASN A 339 19.75 -7.94 -19.68
C ASN A 339 21.27 -7.69 -19.87
N GLY A 340 22.04 -8.76 -20.11
CA GLY A 340 23.49 -8.68 -20.30
C GLY A 340 24.31 -8.49 -19.03
N TYR A 341 23.69 -8.47 -17.86
CA TYR A 341 24.35 -8.33 -16.57
C TYR A 341 24.24 -9.58 -15.70
N LYS A 342 25.24 -9.78 -14.85
CA LYS A 342 25.22 -10.80 -13.82
C LYS A 342 24.55 -10.30 -12.56
N PHE A 343 23.55 -11.05 -12.07
CA PHE A 343 22.86 -10.87 -10.80
C PHE A 343 23.30 -11.98 -9.84
N PRO A 344 24.27 -11.73 -8.96
CA PRO A 344 24.84 -12.79 -8.12
C PRO A 344 23.85 -13.33 -7.10
N LYS A 345 23.99 -14.62 -6.75
CA LYS A 345 23.24 -15.25 -5.66
C LYS A 345 23.29 -14.45 -4.37
N GLY A 346 22.14 -14.27 -3.74
CA GLY A 346 21.97 -13.55 -2.47
C GLY A 346 21.86 -12.04 -2.59
N TRP A 347 22.06 -11.47 -3.79
CA TRP A 347 21.92 -10.04 -4.00
C TRP A 347 20.44 -9.66 -4.03
N ARG A 348 20.15 -8.47 -3.53
CA ARG A 348 18.82 -7.86 -3.65
C ARG A 348 18.66 -7.24 -5.02
N ILE A 349 17.45 -7.29 -5.54
CA ILE A 349 17.02 -6.54 -6.73
C ILE A 349 15.93 -5.59 -6.27
N TYR A 350 16.12 -4.29 -6.46
CA TYR A 350 15.08 -3.31 -6.26
C TYR A 350 14.47 -2.95 -7.61
N ILE A 351 13.28 -3.45 -7.85
CA ILE A 351 12.46 -3.19 -9.04
C ILE A 351 11.80 -1.83 -8.80
N TYR A 352 12.42 -0.76 -9.31
CA TYR A 352 11.98 0.61 -9.10
C TYR A 352 10.99 0.99 -10.19
N THR A 353 9.69 0.91 -9.89
CA THR A 353 8.61 1.11 -10.87
C THR A 353 8.17 2.57 -10.99
N ARG A 354 8.64 3.45 -10.13
CA ARG A 354 8.25 4.86 -10.09
C ARG A 354 8.50 5.58 -11.42
N GLU A 355 9.63 5.35 -12.05
CA GLU A 355 10.01 6.08 -13.28
C GLU A 355 9.06 5.78 -14.45
N VAL A 356 8.48 4.59 -14.51
CA VAL A 356 7.47 4.23 -15.50
C VAL A 356 6.21 5.09 -15.38
N ASN A 357 5.86 5.48 -14.15
CA ASN A 357 4.71 6.35 -13.89
C ASN A 357 4.91 7.79 -14.41
N TYR A 358 6.17 8.19 -14.63
CA TYR A 358 6.54 9.50 -15.12
C TYR A 358 7.13 9.46 -16.54
N ASP A 359 7.06 8.34 -17.22
CA ASP A 359 7.53 8.21 -18.61
C ASP A 359 6.61 9.01 -19.56
N PRO A 360 7.12 10.05 -20.24
CA PRO A 360 6.32 10.87 -21.14
C PRO A 360 5.82 10.12 -22.38
N LEU A 361 6.48 9.02 -22.77
CA LEU A 361 6.04 8.17 -23.87
C LEU A 361 4.79 7.37 -23.51
N LEU A 362 4.66 6.99 -22.24
CA LEU A 362 3.49 6.27 -21.73
C LEU A 362 2.41 7.22 -21.21
N HIS A 363 2.83 8.31 -20.59
CA HIS A 363 1.96 9.30 -19.95
C HIS A 363 2.30 10.70 -20.46
N PRO A 364 1.73 11.17 -21.57
CA PRO A 364 1.92 12.56 -22.02
C PRO A 364 1.62 13.55 -20.89
N GLU A 365 2.45 14.60 -20.77
CA GLU A 365 2.44 15.53 -19.62
C GLU A 365 2.46 14.80 -18.27
N PRO A 366 3.52 14.01 -17.96
CA PRO A 366 3.50 13.00 -16.90
C PRO A 366 3.36 13.57 -15.50
N LEU A 367 3.64 14.85 -15.29
CA LEU A 367 3.51 15.51 -13.99
C LEU A 367 2.15 16.18 -13.78
N LYS A 368 1.33 16.28 -14.83
CA LYS A 368 0.00 16.86 -14.77
C LYS A 368 -1.01 15.82 -14.30
N PHE A 369 -1.88 16.24 -13.39
CA PHE A 369 -3.03 15.42 -12.98
C PHE A 369 -4.04 15.38 -14.12
N ASN A 370 -4.29 14.20 -14.66
CA ASN A 370 -5.19 14.01 -15.80
C ASN A 370 -5.94 12.66 -15.70
N PRO A 371 -7.06 12.61 -14.96
CA PRO A 371 -7.86 11.39 -14.82
C PRO A 371 -8.42 10.83 -16.14
N TRP A 372 -8.66 11.69 -17.13
CA TRP A 372 -9.24 11.31 -18.44
C TRP A 372 -8.37 10.31 -19.21
N ARG A 373 -7.04 10.27 -18.94
CA ARG A 373 -6.15 9.29 -19.57
C ARG A 373 -6.49 7.82 -19.27
N TRP A 374 -7.29 7.58 -18.24
CA TRP A 374 -7.67 6.24 -17.81
C TRP A 374 -9.01 5.75 -18.37
N LEU A 375 -9.81 6.63 -18.99
CA LEU A 375 -11.17 6.31 -19.42
C LEU A 375 -11.24 5.28 -20.55
N ASP A 376 -10.25 5.23 -21.44
CA ASP A 376 -10.18 4.25 -22.54
C ASP A 376 -9.63 2.87 -22.11
N LYS A 377 -9.24 2.71 -20.84
CA LYS A 377 -8.69 1.49 -20.24
C LYS A 377 -7.38 0.95 -20.86
N LYS A 378 -6.82 1.61 -21.88
CA LYS A 378 -5.56 1.17 -22.52
C LYS A 378 -4.40 1.20 -21.54
N LEU A 379 -4.30 2.25 -20.72
CA LEU A 379 -3.25 2.37 -19.70
C LEU A 379 -3.44 1.34 -18.59
N GLU A 380 -4.68 1.03 -18.21
CA GLU A 380 -4.92 0.01 -17.17
C GLU A 380 -4.42 -1.37 -17.62
N SER A 381 -4.63 -1.73 -18.90
CA SER A 381 -4.19 -2.99 -19.50
C SER A 381 -2.75 -2.96 -20.03
N HIS A 382 -2.07 -1.82 -19.94
CA HIS A 382 -0.72 -1.69 -20.52
C HIS A 382 0.29 -2.59 -19.80
N LYS A 383 1.20 -3.22 -20.57
CA LYS A 383 2.18 -4.20 -20.07
C LYS A 383 3.14 -3.67 -19.00
N TYR A 384 3.29 -2.35 -18.87
CA TYR A 384 4.11 -1.67 -17.88
C TYR A 384 3.26 -0.95 -16.80
N ASN A 385 1.98 -1.22 -16.72
CA ASN A 385 1.18 -0.73 -15.60
C ASN A 385 1.51 -1.56 -14.35
N PHE A 386 2.32 -0.98 -13.47
CA PHE A 386 2.76 -1.62 -12.22
C PHE A 386 2.14 -0.98 -10.97
N LEU A 387 1.06 -0.20 -11.11
CA LEU A 387 0.42 0.52 -9.98
C LEU A 387 0.02 -0.42 -8.84
N PHE A 388 -0.38 -1.63 -9.17
CA PHE A 388 -0.73 -2.69 -8.20
C PHE A 388 0.27 -3.85 -8.19
N GLY A 389 1.48 -3.65 -8.73
CA GLY A 389 2.43 -4.72 -8.98
C GLY A 389 2.07 -5.55 -10.20
N ALA A 390 2.64 -6.75 -10.35
CA ALA A 390 2.37 -7.64 -11.48
C ALA A 390 2.63 -9.12 -11.15
N GLY A 391 2.22 -10.00 -12.07
CA GLY A 391 2.45 -11.44 -11.97
C GLY A 391 1.75 -12.09 -10.78
N GLY A 392 2.39 -13.12 -10.22
CA GLY A 392 1.84 -13.88 -9.09
C GLY A 392 1.69 -13.09 -7.79
N ARG A 393 2.23 -11.86 -7.73
CA ARG A 393 2.18 -10.96 -6.57
C ARG A 393 1.40 -9.69 -6.83
N LEU A 394 0.53 -9.69 -7.83
CA LEU A 394 -0.45 -8.60 -7.99
C LEU A 394 -1.17 -8.34 -6.67
N CYS A 395 -1.40 -7.08 -6.34
CA CYS A 395 -2.03 -6.68 -5.08
C CYS A 395 -3.34 -7.46 -4.82
N PRO A 396 -3.45 -8.23 -3.74
CA PRO A 396 -4.67 -8.98 -3.44
C PRO A 396 -5.81 -8.09 -2.97
N GLY A 397 -5.51 -6.88 -2.45
CA GLY A 397 -6.46 -5.89 -2.00
C GLY A 397 -6.84 -4.83 -3.05
N LYS A 398 -6.48 -5.02 -4.34
CA LYS A 398 -6.77 -4.03 -5.40
C LYS A 398 -8.24 -3.62 -5.40
N GLU A 399 -9.17 -4.58 -5.52
CA GLU A 399 -10.60 -4.28 -5.59
C GLU A 399 -11.12 -3.63 -4.32
N LEU A 400 -10.73 -4.15 -3.16
CA LEU A 400 -11.11 -3.57 -1.88
C LEU A 400 -10.64 -2.12 -1.74
N GLY A 401 -9.38 -1.83 -2.05
CA GLY A 401 -8.84 -0.47 -1.98
C GLY A 401 -9.56 0.49 -2.92
N LEU A 402 -9.84 0.07 -4.15
CA LEU A 402 -10.59 0.87 -5.11
C LEU A 402 -12.01 1.16 -4.61
N VAL A 403 -12.72 0.14 -4.11
CA VAL A 403 -14.06 0.32 -3.51
C VAL A 403 -14.01 1.28 -2.33
N MET A 404 -13.08 1.09 -1.40
CA MET A 404 -12.98 1.95 -0.22
C MET A 404 -12.80 3.42 -0.60
N ILE A 405 -11.86 3.72 -1.49
CA ILE A 405 -11.59 5.10 -1.91
C ILE A 405 -12.76 5.67 -2.71
N SER A 406 -13.38 4.88 -3.60
CA SER A 406 -14.55 5.32 -4.38
C SER A 406 -15.74 5.66 -3.49
N LEU A 407 -16.03 4.84 -2.48
CA LEU A 407 -17.09 5.11 -1.52
C LEU A 407 -16.81 6.36 -0.68
N PHE A 408 -15.54 6.54 -0.27
CA PHE A 408 -15.13 7.74 0.44
C PHE A 408 -15.32 8.99 -0.43
N LEU A 409 -14.81 9.00 -1.66
CA LEU A 409 -14.98 10.11 -2.59
C LEU A 409 -16.46 10.39 -2.85
N HIS A 410 -17.27 9.34 -3.10
CA HIS A 410 -18.71 9.50 -3.29
C HIS A 410 -19.36 10.22 -2.11
N CYS A 411 -19.18 9.73 -0.89
CA CYS A 411 -19.78 10.33 0.30
C CYS A 411 -19.25 11.76 0.55
N PHE A 412 -17.97 11.99 0.31
CA PHE A 412 -17.34 13.27 0.57
C PHE A 412 -17.75 14.35 -0.43
N VAL A 413 -17.64 14.10 -1.74
CA VAL A 413 -17.91 15.10 -2.78
C VAL A 413 -19.39 15.42 -2.96
N THR A 414 -20.30 14.54 -2.52
CA THR A 414 -21.74 14.78 -2.57
C THR A 414 -22.27 15.51 -1.34
N GLN A 415 -21.52 15.53 -0.24
CA GLN A 415 -21.93 16.20 1.00
C GLN A 415 -21.21 17.52 1.22
N TYR A 416 -19.95 17.63 0.75
CA TYR A 416 -19.06 18.70 1.16
C TYR A 416 -18.39 19.42 0.01
N ARG A 417 -18.18 20.73 0.25
CA ARG A 417 -17.16 21.54 -0.40
C ARG A 417 -15.99 21.68 0.55
N TRP A 418 -14.80 21.86 0.01
CA TRP A 418 -13.61 22.07 0.82
C TRP A 418 -12.68 23.07 0.18
N GLU A 419 -11.89 23.70 1.02
CA GLU A 419 -10.81 24.61 0.68
C GLU A 419 -9.55 24.11 1.37
N GLU A 420 -8.46 23.94 0.64
CA GLU A 420 -7.16 23.64 1.21
C GLU A 420 -6.59 24.91 1.83
N LEU A 421 -6.24 24.85 3.11
CA LEU A 421 -5.55 25.95 3.80
C LEU A 421 -4.08 25.88 3.42
N GLU A 422 -3.46 27.08 3.24
CA GLU A 422 -2.12 27.20 2.63
C GLU A 422 -1.02 26.40 3.34
N GLY A 423 -0.11 25.88 2.55
CA GLY A 423 1.31 26.05 2.77
C GLY A 423 2.12 24.85 3.16
N GLU A 424 1.70 23.59 3.01
CA GLU A 424 2.57 22.51 3.50
C GLU A 424 3.35 21.80 2.39
N GLU A 425 4.67 21.74 2.55
CA GLU A 425 5.56 20.99 1.66
C GLU A 425 5.34 19.48 1.85
N MET A 426 5.04 18.81 0.75
CA MET A 426 4.79 17.38 0.75
C MET A 426 6.09 16.60 0.55
N VAL A 427 6.39 15.70 1.48
CA VAL A 427 7.47 14.71 1.36
C VAL A 427 6.92 13.46 0.65
N LYS A 428 7.61 13.02 -0.41
CA LYS A 428 7.20 11.83 -1.19
C LYS A 428 8.09 10.60 -1.00
N PHE A 429 9.11 10.69 -0.16
CA PHE A 429 10.03 9.58 0.09
C PHE A 429 10.61 9.68 1.52
N PRO A 430 10.77 8.56 2.22
CA PRO A 430 10.43 7.17 1.86
C PRO A 430 8.93 6.90 1.80
N ARG A 431 8.10 7.79 2.35
CA ARG A 431 6.63 7.75 2.39
C ARG A 431 6.07 9.10 1.98
N ILE A 432 4.80 9.10 1.55
CA ILE A 432 4.09 10.34 1.32
C ILE A 432 3.60 10.86 2.67
N GLU A 433 4.04 12.03 3.03
CA GLU A 433 3.65 12.72 4.26
C GLU A 433 3.60 14.23 4.02
N VAL A 434 2.69 14.89 4.72
CA VAL A 434 2.66 16.34 4.92
C VAL A 434 3.02 16.55 6.38
N PRO A 435 4.25 16.98 6.70
CA PRO A 435 4.77 16.96 8.07
C PRO A 435 3.90 17.69 9.11
N ASN A 436 3.25 18.79 8.71
CA ASN A 436 2.37 19.55 9.60
C ASN A 436 0.88 19.32 9.30
N GLY A 437 0.55 18.25 8.54
CA GLY A 437 -0.82 17.93 8.14
C GLY A 437 -1.28 18.62 6.86
N LEU A 438 -2.35 18.13 6.28
CA LEU A 438 -3.04 18.73 5.13
C LEU A 438 -4.44 19.20 5.59
N HIS A 439 -4.53 20.49 5.89
CA HIS A 439 -5.72 21.07 6.48
C HIS A 439 -6.74 21.51 5.44
N LEU A 440 -7.96 21.01 5.59
CA LEU A 440 -9.10 21.36 4.75
C LEU A 440 -10.18 22.02 5.60
N ARG A 441 -10.67 23.18 5.15
CA ARG A 441 -11.89 23.80 5.67
C ARG A 441 -13.07 23.18 4.95
N ILE A 442 -13.99 22.58 5.71
CA ILE A 442 -15.13 21.80 5.19
C ILE A 442 -16.43 22.60 5.37
N SER A 443 -17.29 22.59 4.36
CA SER A 443 -18.65 23.12 4.43
C SER A 443 -19.63 22.22 3.66
N LYS A 444 -20.84 22.03 4.18
CA LYS A 444 -21.91 21.34 3.43
C LYS A 444 -22.36 22.16 2.22
N TYR A 445 -23.00 21.45 1.28
CA TYR A 445 -23.72 22.08 0.17
C TYR A 445 -24.91 22.88 0.69
#